data_da8024e67239cbf3259b058255242fbb
#
_entry.id   da8024e67239cbf3259b058255242fbb
#
_cell.length_a   1.000
_cell.length_b   1.000
_cell.length_c   1.000
_cell.angle_alpha   90.00
_cell.angle_beta   90.00
_cell.angle_gamma   90.00
#
_symmetry.space_group_name_H-M   'P 1'
#
loop_
_entity.id
_entity.type
_entity.pdbx_description
1 polymer ?
#
loop_
_entity_poly.entity_id
_entity_poly.type
_entity_poly.pdbx_seq_one_letter_code
_entity_poly.pdbx_strand_id
1 'polypeptide(L)'
;SGGPGVTQPEPKRSASEPLLASAPAEGAAFARLSARRLLTLAGIGMILAGMIFGDIFAVFVLHQNAAGVGTSLAAAAQSAAAGNVAAVGSHFKDTGAFLENRGTKVDTHVHLIAFGYLALMPALVQPWVRLSEAVRRRLAWLLVCGAVLLPVGVFLIHYVGLAYSPLQAIGWASIFADLGGLMVLIATVGYLAGIVQHFRARQPLLPDQLLGDRSTPARWLLAGGLLLVLAGFVHGAYYAGIDLYRHEAADYTILSQMSAAAAGQNQAQLNQSLADYGQLQGDKAVKIAAHAHIVEFGLLAMLLAFFQPYVQLSETWKRRWAMVLLCGSLLLPICVLMEMKFGLVTGGIADMGGLFVILALLAMWIGILRYTGSLDAMPSGVQR
;
A
#
# COMPACT_ATOMS: atom_id res chain seq x y z
N SER A 1 30.28 -19.30 86.08
CA SER A 1 30.26 -20.53 85.29
C SER A 1 29.93 -20.20 83.82
N GLY A 2 31.00 -20.06 83.06
CA GLY A 2 30.93 -19.82 81.64
C GLY A 2 31.01 -21.11 80.87
N GLY A 3 30.16 -21.24 79.83
CA GLY A 3 30.24 -22.29 78.86
C GLY A 3 30.94 -21.78 77.59
N PRO A 4 31.72 -22.63 76.88
CA PRO A 4 32.54 -22.20 75.77
C PRO A 4 31.72 -22.11 74.48
N GLY A 5 31.96 -21.05 73.69
CA GLY A 5 31.39 -20.80 72.37
C GLY A 5 31.94 -21.80 71.34
N VAL A 6 31.01 -22.38 70.59
CA VAL A 6 31.30 -23.22 69.44
C VAL A 6 31.38 -22.31 68.21
N THR A 7 32.61 -22.12 67.67
CA THR A 7 32.85 -21.49 66.39
C THR A 7 32.50 -22.44 65.24
N GLN A 8 31.50 -22.07 64.43
CA GLN A 8 31.22 -22.76 63.15
C GLN A 8 32.26 -22.36 62.11
N PRO A 9 32.70 -23.31 61.23
CA PRO A 9 33.63 -22.97 60.16
C PRO A 9 32.86 -22.33 58.98
N GLU A 10 33.42 -21.25 58.45
CA GLU A 10 32.94 -20.60 57.22
C GLU A 10 32.99 -21.51 56.00
N PRO A 11 31.97 -21.52 55.13
CA PRO A 11 32.01 -22.30 53.90
C PRO A 11 32.98 -21.61 52.90
N LYS A 12 33.96 -22.37 52.44
CA LYS A 12 34.86 -22.02 51.34
C LYS A 12 34.06 -21.64 50.09
N ARG A 13 34.12 -20.39 49.65
CA ARG A 13 33.64 -19.99 48.33
C ARG A 13 34.50 -20.66 47.26
N SER A 14 33.90 -21.58 46.51
CA SER A 14 34.41 -22.09 45.25
C SER A 14 34.46 -20.93 44.25
N ALA A 15 35.63 -20.62 43.73
CA ALA A 15 35.83 -19.70 42.61
C ALA A 15 35.19 -20.35 41.37
N SER A 16 33.94 -19.95 41.06
CA SER A 16 33.32 -20.23 39.79
C SER A 16 33.98 -19.35 38.70
N GLU A 17 34.61 -20.02 37.76
CA GLU A 17 35.08 -19.42 36.48
C GLU A 17 33.98 -18.55 35.85
N PRO A 18 34.34 -17.39 35.25
CA PRO A 18 33.40 -16.63 34.48
C PRO A 18 33.07 -17.43 33.21
N LEU A 19 31.83 -17.94 33.13
CA LEU A 19 31.22 -18.38 31.88
C LEU A 19 31.30 -17.22 30.87
N LEU A 20 32.22 -17.38 29.91
CA LEU A 20 32.26 -16.55 28.70
C LEU A 20 30.87 -16.67 28.06
N ALA A 21 30.05 -15.66 28.29
CA ALA A 21 28.81 -15.48 27.54
C ALA A 21 29.20 -15.28 26.08
N SER A 22 29.09 -16.34 25.30
CA SER A 22 29.24 -16.28 23.85
C SER A 22 28.27 -15.23 23.31
N ALA A 23 28.82 -14.20 22.68
CA ALA A 23 28.03 -13.19 21.99
C ALA A 23 27.06 -13.91 21.01
N PRO A 24 25.78 -13.55 21.02
CA PRO A 24 24.85 -14.18 20.09
C PRO A 24 25.26 -13.83 18.67
N ALA A 25 25.48 -14.87 17.84
CA ALA A 25 25.81 -14.74 16.44
C ALA A 25 24.79 -13.82 15.74
N GLU A 26 25.25 -12.89 14.89
CA GLU A 26 24.42 -11.91 14.18
C GLU A 26 23.27 -12.53 13.38
N GLY A 27 23.37 -13.81 12.99
CA GLY A 27 22.26 -14.57 12.39
C GLY A 27 21.09 -14.86 13.32
N ALA A 28 21.23 -14.69 14.65
CA ALA A 28 20.15 -14.89 15.60
C ALA A 28 19.23 -13.68 15.77
N ALA A 29 19.59 -12.50 15.27
CA ALA A 29 18.80 -11.27 15.40
C ALA A 29 17.48 -11.35 14.58
N PHE A 30 17.53 -11.89 13.35
CA PHE A 30 16.35 -12.10 12.53
C PHE A 30 15.41 -13.19 13.07
N ALA A 31 15.94 -14.18 13.80
CA ALA A 31 15.15 -15.24 14.42
C ALA A 31 14.30 -14.77 15.61
N ARG A 32 14.51 -13.54 16.11
CA ARG A 32 13.85 -12.99 17.31
C ARG A 32 12.78 -11.95 17.03
N LEU A 33 12.45 -11.66 15.77
CA LEU A 33 11.34 -10.75 15.45
C LEU A 33 10.01 -11.40 15.83
N SER A 34 9.23 -10.78 16.72
CA SER A 34 7.85 -11.19 16.95
C SER A 34 7.01 -11.03 15.69
N ALA A 35 5.94 -11.85 15.56
CA ALA A 35 5.02 -11.75 14.41
C ALA A 35 4.49 -10.32 14.23
N ARG A 36 4.12 -9.65 15.33
CA ARG A 36 3.63 -8.27 15.30
C ARG A 36 4.67 -7.30 14.75
N ARG A 37 5.92 -7.37 15.26
CA ARG A 37 6.99 -6.47 14.82
C ARG A 37 7.31 -6.67 13.33
N LEU A 38 7.38 -7.92 12.88
CA LEU A 38 7.61 -8.26 11.47
C LEU A 38 6.52 -7.65 10.58
N LEU A 39 5.25 -7.88 10.91
CA LEU A 39 4.11 -7.38 10.14
C LEU A 39 4.04 -5.84 10.15
N THR A 40 4.32 -5.21 11.29
CA THR A 40 4.34 -3.74 11.39
C THR A 40 5.42 -3.13 10.51
N LEU A 41 6.66 -3.60 10.62
CA LEU A 41 7.77 -3.06 9.84
C LEU A 41 7.62 -3.33 8.34
N ALA A 42 7.23 -4.56 7.98
CA ALA A 42 7.00 -4.94 6.60
C ALA A 42 5.80 -4.18 6.01
N GLY A 43 4.70 -4.06 6.76
CA GLY A 43 3.50 -3.35 6.31
C GLY A 43 3.78 -1.88 5.99
N ILE A 44 4.40 -1.15 6.92
CA ILE A 44 4.78 0.26 6.69
C ILE A 44 5.81 0.37 5.56
N GLY A 45 6.79 -0.54 5.52
CA GLY A 45 7.80 -0.59 4.48
C GLY A 45 7.21 -0.82 3.08
N MET A 46 6.22 -1.71 2.95
CA MET A 46 5.51 -1.96 1.68
C MET A 46 4.68 -0.76 1.24
N ILE A 47 3.95 -0.10 2.15
CA ILE A 47 3.22 1.14 1.83
C ILE A 47 4.20 2.21 1.33
N LEU A 48 5.31 2.41 2.05
CA LEU A 48 6.34 3.38 1.66
C LEU A 48 6.94 3.04 0.29
N ALA A 49 7.29 1.78 0.06
CA ALA A 49 7.82 1.33 -1.24
C ALA A 49 6.79 1.52 -2.37
N GLY A 50 5.53 1.20 -2.10
CA GLY A 50 4.43 1.41 -3.04
C GLY A 50 4.24 2.89 -3.40
N MET A 51 4.27 3.78 -2.41
CA MET A 51 4.14 5.23 -2.64
C MET A 51 5.31 5.78 -3.46
N ILE A 52 6.55 5.44 -3.11
CA ILE A 52 7.75 5.84 -3.87
C ILE A 52 7.66 5.32 -5.31
N PHE A 53 7.26 4.06 -5.48
CA PHE A 53 7.09 3.47 -6.81
C PHE A 53 5.98 4.20 -7.60
N GLY A 54 4.88 4.55 -6.96
CA GLY A 54 3.77 5.30 -7.55
C GLY A 54 4.19 6.70 -8.04
N ASP A 55 4.95 7.43 -7.23
CA ASP A 55 5.48 8.75 -7.60
C ASP A 55 6.44 8.66 -8.81
N ILE A 56 7.38 7.70 -8.77
CA ILE A 56 8.29 7.46 -9.91
C ILE A 56 7.49 7.11 -11.17
N PHE A 57 6.50 6.25 -11.05
CA PHE A 57 5.65 5.84 -12.16
C PHE A 57 4.84 7.03 -12.70
N ALA A 58 4.23 7.83 -11.83
CA ALA A 58 3.43 8.99 -12.24
C ALA A 58 4.27 10.00 -13.04
N VAL A 59 5.45 10.35 -12.53
CA VAL A 59 6.32 11.35 -13.16
C VAL A 59 6.94 10.86 -14.48
N PHE A 60 7.45 9.62 -14.51
CA PHE A 60 8.29 9.17 -15.64
C PHE A 60 7.57 8.27 -16.65
N VAL A 61 6.44 7.65 -16.31
CA VAL A 61 5.82 6.62 -17.17
C VAL A 61 4.39 6.97 -17.55
N LEU A 62 3.59 7.50 -16.63
CA LEU A 62 2.15 7.68 -16.85
C LEU A 62 1.84 8.58 -18.06
N HIS A 63 2.49 9.73 -18.16
CA HIS A 63 2.28 10.69 -19.25
C HIS A 63 2.75 10.12 -20.59
N GLN A 64 3.90 9.41 -20.62
CA GLN A 64 4.42 8.80 -21.85
C GLN A 64 3.49 7.70 -22.38
N ASN A 65 2.98 6.84 -21.49
CA ASN A 65 2.03 5.78 -21.88
C ASN A 65 0.69 6.37 -22.35
N ALA A 66 0.19 7.43 -21.70
CA ALA A 66 -1.05 8.08 -22.13
C ALA A 66 -0.90 8.69 -23.54
N ALA A 67 0.22 9.38 -23.81
CA ALA A 67 0.54 9.90 -25.13
C ALA A 67 0.67 8.78 -26.18
N GLY A 68 1.35 7.68 -25.84
CA GLY A 68 1.52 6.51 -26.70
C GLY A 68 0.18 5.87 -27.07
N VAL A 69 -0.72 5.67 -26.11
CA VAL A 69 -2.08 5.17 -26.37
C VAL A 69 -2.84 6.10 -27.31
N GLY A 70 -2.82 7.42 -27.05
CA GLY A 70 -3.50 8.40 -27.89
C GLY A 70 -2.99 8.42 -29.32
N THR A 71 -1.67 8.42 -29.52
CA THR A 71 -1.05 8.41 -30.86
C THR A 71 -1.34 7.12 -31.62
N SER A 72 -1.26 5.97 -30.96
CA SER A 72 -1.55 4.66 -31.59
C SER A 72 -3.02 4.52 -31.99
N LEU A 73 -3.95 4.99 -31.16
CA LEU A 73 -5.38 5.01 -31.48
C LEU A 73 -5.69 5.95 -32.67
N ALA A 74 -5.08 7.15 -32.69
CA ALA A 74 -5.22 8.06 -33.80
C ALA A 74 -4.70 7.47 -35.11
N ALA A 75 -3.54 6.84 -35.08
CA ALA A 75 -2.94 6.15 -36.23
C ALA A 75 -3.79 4.97 -36.70
N ALA A 76 -4.38 4.20 -35.78
CA ALA A 76 -5.31 3.12 -36.11
C ALA A 76 -6.56 3.66 -36.85
N ALA A 77 -7.16 4.74 -36.33
CA ALA A 77 -8.33 5.36 -36.94
C ALA A 77 -8.03 5.95 -38.33
N GLN A 78 -6.87 6.62 -38.51
CA GLN A 78 -6.41 7.13 -39.80
C GLN A 78 -6.17 6.00 -40.82
N SER A 79 -5.54 4.90 -40.38
CA SER A 79 -5.30 3.72 -41.21
C SER A 79 -6.60 3.03 -41.62
N ALA A 80 -7.60 3.01 -40.73
CA ALA A 80 -8.94 2.51 -41.03
C ALA A 80 -9.64 3.37 -42.08
N ALA A 81 -9.59 4.70 -41.99
CA ALA A 81 -10.12 5.64 -42.95
C ALA A 81 -9.45 5.51 -44.34
N ALA A 82 -8.17 5.13 -44.36
CA ALA A 82 -7.43 4.85 -45.60
C ALA A 82 -7.61 3.43 -46.14
N GLY A 83 -8.40 2.56 -45.48
CA GLY A 83 -8.61 1.16 -45.90
C GLY A 83 -7.41 0.24 -45.64
N ASN A 84 -6.40 0.68 -44.88
CA ASN A 84 -5.19 -0.12 -44.60
C ASN A 84 -5.38 -0.99 -43.35
N VAL A 85 -6.02 -2.15 -43.52
CA VAL A 85 -6.37 -3.10 -42.47
C VAL A 85 -5.13 -3.63 -41.73
N ALA A 86 -4.02 -3.85 -42.43
CA ALA A 86 -2.80 -4.38 -41.84
C ALA A 86 -2.18 -3.36 -40.85
N ALA A 87 -2.15 -2.08 -41.21
CA ALA A 87 -1.67 -1.01 -40.35
C ALA A 87 -2.59 -0.82 -39.12
N VAL A 88 -3.91 -0.97 -39.28
CA VAL A 88 -4.85 -0.93 -38.14
C VAL A 88 -4.48 -1.97 -37.09
N GLY A 89 -4.25 -3.24 -37.52
CA GLY A 89 -3.86 -4.32 -36.60
C GLY A 89 -2.55 -4.03 -35.86
N SER A 90 -1.55 -3.46 -36.56
CA SER A 90 -0.28 -3.05 -35.92
C SER A 90 -0.48 -1.98 -34.85
N HIS A 91 -1.24 -0.93 -35.13
CA HIS A 91 -1.47 0.17 -34.18
C HIS A 91 -2.29 -0.28 -32.95
N PHE A 92 -3.24 -1.21 -33.12
CA PHE A 92 -3.92 -1.81 -31.96
C PHE A 92 -2.99 -2.66 -31.12
N LYS A 93 -2.02 -3.37 -31.71
CA LYS A 93 -1.00 -4.10 -30.97
C LYS A 93 -0.14 -3.14 -30.14
N ASP A 94 0.27 -2.03 -30.72
CA ASP A 94 1.04 -0.97 -30.03
C ASP A 94 0.23 -0.37 -28.87
N THR A 95 -1.06 -0.07 -29.09
CA THR A 95 -1.99 0.39 -28.05
C THR A 95 -2.08 -0.62 -26.91
N GLY A 96 -2.20 -1.91 -27.22
CA GLY A 96 -2.22 -2.98 -26.23
C GLY A 96 -0.95 -3.02 -25.38
N ALA A 97 0.22 -2.85 -25.99
CA ALA A 97 1.50 -2.82 -25.29
C ALA A 97 1.61 -1.63 -24.32
N PHE A 98 1.15 -0.44 -24.72
CA PHE A 98 1.11 0.73 -23.82
C PHE A 98 0.14 0.53 -22.64
N LEU A 99 -1.05 -0.03 -22.89
CA LEU A 99 -2.03 -0.32 -21.85
C LEU A 99 -1.53 -1.37 -20.87
N GLU A 100 -0.88 -2.44 -21.35
CA GLU A 100 -0.28 -3.47 -20.52
C GLU A 100 0.85 -2.90 -19.66
N ASN A 101 1.73 -2.08 -20.24
CA ASN A 101 2.81 -1.42 -19.51
C ASN A 101 2.28 -0.54 -18.38
N ARG A 102 1.23 0.24 -18.65
CA ARG A 102 0.56 1.04 -17.63
C ARG A 102 -0.11 0.19 -16.58
N GLY A 103 -0.89 -0.81 -16.99
CA GLY A 103 -1.67 -1.68 -16.12
C GLY A 103 -0.79 -2.41 -15.12
N THR A 104 0.26 -3.09 -15.57
CA THR A 104 1.16 -3.84 -14.68
C THR A 104 1.84 -2.95 -13.63
N LYS A 105 2.14 -1.70 -13.93
CA LYS A 105 2.76 -0.78 -12.99
C LYS A 105 1.76 -0.20 -11.99
N VAL A 106 0.57 0.14 -12.45
CA VAL A 106 -0.53 0.54 -11.55
C VAL A 106 -0.87 -0.59 -10.59
N ASP A 107 -1.01 -1.81 -11.09
CA ASP A 107 -1.32 -2.97 -10.26
C ASP A 107 -0.20 -3.28 -9.26
N THR A 108 1.06 -3.14 -9.65
CA THR A 108 2.20 -3.29 -8.74
C THR A 108 2.14 -2.28 -7.58
N HIS A 109 1.90 -1.00 -7.89
CA HIS A 109 1.75 0.07 -6.92
C HIS A 109 0.60 -0.22 -5.93
N VAL A 110 -0.57 -0.53 -6.46
CA VAL A 110 -1.77 -0.81 -5.65
C VAL A 110 -1.58 -2.04 -4.78
N HIS A 111 -1.00 -3.13 -5.30
CA HIS A 111 -0.76 -4.33 -4.50
C HIS A 111 0.26 -4.11 -3.38
N LEU A 112 1.34 -3.35 -3.61
CA LEU A 112 2.30 -3.02 -2.55
C LEU A 112 1.62 -2.28 -1.40
N ILE A 113 0.80 -1.29 -1.69
CA ILE A 113 0.08 -0.50 -0.68
C ILE A 113 -0.98 -1.36 0.01
N ALA A 114 -1.82 -2.07 -0.75
CA ALA A 114 -2.90 -2.89 -0.20
C ALA A 114 -2.37 -4.01 0.71
N PHE A 115 -1.27 -4.68 0.32
CA PHE A 115 -0.64 -5.70 1.16
C PHE A 115 0.08 -5.10 2.37
N GLY A 116 0.58 -3.88 2.27
CA GLY A 116 1.05 -3.15 3.43
C GLY A 116 -0.05 -2.94 4.47
N TYR A 117 -1.23 -2.49 4.06
CA TYR A 117 -2.41 -2.41 4.93
C TYR A 117 -2.82 -3.78 5.45
N LEU A 118 -2.86 -4.80 4.58
CA LEU A 118 -3.19 -6.16 4.97
C LEU A 118 -2.22 -6.71 6.02
N ALA A 119 -0.93 -6.35 5.99
CA ALA A 119 0.04 -6.75 7.01
C ALA A 119 -0.18 -6.00 8.34
N LEU A 120 -0.52 -4.71 8.29
CA LEU A 120 -0.78 -3.92 9.49
C LEU A 120 -2.04 -4.37 10.25
N MET A 121 -3.07 -4.85 9.54
CA MET A 121 -4.29 -5.35 10.18
C MET A 121 -4.04 -6.54 11.13
N PRO A 122 -3.41 -7.66 10.71
CA PRO A 122 -3.02 -8.72 11.63
C PRO A 122 -2.06 -8.26 12.73
N ALA A 123 -1.17 -7.28 12.46
CA ALA A 123 -0.30 -6.72 13.49
C ALA A 123 -1.11 -6.08 14.64
N LEU A 124 -2.18 -5.34 14.31
CA LEU A 124 -3.08 -4.74 15.31
C LEU A 124 -3.85 -5.80 16.09
N VAL A 125 -4.37 -6.81 15.42
CA VAL A 125 -5.25 -7.82 16.02
C VAL A 125 -4.50 -9.02 16.61
N GLN A 126 -3.17 -8.98 16.72
CA GLN A 126 -2.37 -10.07 17.31
C GLN A 126 -2.89 -10.57 18.67
N PRO A 127 -3.36 -9.72 19.61
CA PRO A 127 -3.92 -10.18 20.88
C PRO A 127 -5.16 -11.09 20.72
N TRP A 128 -5.88 -10.95 19.61
CA TRP A 128 -7.06 -11.74 19.29
C TRP A 128 -6.73 -13.00 18.47
N VAL A 129 -5.46 -13.21 18.11
CA VAL A 129 -5.04 -14.39 17.34
C VAL A 129 -4.62 -15.50 18.28
N ARG A 130 -5.48 -16.50 18.48
CA ARG A 130 -5.22 -17.64 19.36
C ARG A 130 -4.41 -18.74 18.68
N LEU A 131 -3.16 -18.41 18.36
CA LEU A 131 -2.17 -19.32 17.80
C LEU A 131 -0.87 -19.20 18.58
N SER A 132 -0.05 -20.25 18.58
CA SER A 132 1.28 -20.18 19.17
C SER A 132 2.14 -19.14 18.43
N GLU A 133 3.09 -18.50 19.14
CA GLU A 133 3.96 -17.49 18.54
C GLU A 133 4.74 -18.03 17.32
N ALA A 134 5.14 -19.29 17.38
CA ALA A 134 5.82 -19.95 16.26
C ALA A 134 4.94 -20.02 15.01
N VAL A 135 3.64 -20.32 15.16
CA VAL A 135 2.67 -20.35 14.05
C VAL A 135 2.40 -18.93 13.56
N ARG A 136 2.13 -17.98 14.45
CA ARG A 136 1.93 -16.56 14.08
C ARG A 136 3.10 -16.01 13.28
N ARG A 137 4.33 -16.31 13.70
CA ARG A 137 5.55 -15.88 13.00
C ARG A 137 5.70 -16.54 11.63
N ARG A 138 5.37 -17.83 11.48
CA ARG A 138 5.37 -18.50 10.16
C ARG A 138 4.33 -17.89 9.23
N LEU A 139 3.12 -17.61 9.72
CA LEU A 139 2.08 -16.95 8.95
C LEU A 139 2.49 -15.52 8.58
N ALA A 140 3.16 -14.78 9.48
CA ALA A 140 3.67 -13.45 9.21
C ALA A 140 4.71 -13.46 8.08
N TRP A 141 5.67 -14.40 8.12
CA TRP A 141 6.63 -14.55 7.03
C TRP A 141 5.96 -14.96 5.73
N LEU A 142 5.01 -15.89 5.77
CA LEU A 142 4.27 -16.31 4.59
C LEU A 142 3.51 -15.13 3.95
N LEU A 143 2.85 -14.30 4.78
CA LEU A 143 2.18 -13.09 4.32
C LEU A 143 3.17 -12.12 3.67
N VAL A 144 4.26 -11.79 4.35
CA VAL A 144 5.24 -10.81 3.87
C VAL A 144 5.92 -11.29 2.58
N CYS A 145 6.35 -12.54 2.53
CA CYS A 145 6.96 -13.09 1.32
C CYS A 145 5.97 -13.10 0.14
N GLY A 146 4.72 -13.52 0.36
CA GLY A 146 3.69 -13.52 -0.68
C GLY A 146 3.33 -12.10 -1.12
N ALA A 147 3.23 -11.16 -0.18
CA ALA A 147 2.94 -9.75 -0.42
C ALA A 147 4.04 -9.00 -1.20
N VAL A 148 5.27 -9.49 -1.19
CA VAL A 148 6.36 -8.99 -2.04
C VAL A 148 6.39 -9.73 -3.37
N LEU A 149 6.21 -11.06 -3.35
CA LEU A 149 6.34 -11.90 -4.54
C LEU A 149 5.26 -11.58 -5.59
N LEU A 150 4.01 -11.34 -5.17
CA LEU A 150 2.92 -11.04 -6.09
C LEU A 150 3.16 -9.75 -6.89
N PRO A 151 3.39 -8.57 -6.27
CA PRO A 151 3.60 -7.34 -7.03
C PRO A 151 4.89 -7.37 -7.88
N VAL A 152 5.93 -8.08 -7.44
CA VAL A 152 7.13 -8.31 -8.26
C VAL A 152 6.79 -9.16 -9.49
N GLY A 153 6.01 -10.23 -9.33
CA GLY A 153 5.52 -11.04 -10.45
C GLY A 153 4.69 -10.20 -11.42
N VAL A 154 3.73 -9.41 -10.92
CA VAL A 154 2.89 -8.51 -11.74
C VAL A 154 3.73 -7.49 -12.50
N PHE A 155 4.71 -6.86 -11.84
CA PHE A 155 5.62 -5.93 -12.50
C PHE A 155 6.37 -6.56 -13.68
N LEU A 156 6.82 -7.80 -13.50
CA LEU A 156 7.61 -8.53 -14.50
C LEU A 156 6.76 -9.04 -15.67
N ILE A 157 5.45 -9.15 -15.55
CA ILE A 157 4.55 -9.60 -16.62
C ILE A 157 4.78 -8.81 -17.91
N HIS A 158 4.90 -7.49 -17.80
CA HIS A 158 5.14 -6.63 -18.98
C HIS A 158 6.41 -7.02 -19.76
N TYR A 159 7.44 -7.51 -19.08
CA TYR A 159 8.73 -7.84 -19.70
C TYR A 159 8.82 -9.29 -20.19
N VAL A 160 8.03 -10.19 -19.59
CA VAL A 160 8.10 -11.64 -19.85
C VAL A 160 6.85 -12.15 -20.57
N GLY A 161 5.82 -11.33 -20.65
CA GLY A 161 4.54 -11.63 -21.28
C GLY A 161 3.52 -12.24 -20.33
N LEU A 162 2.25 -11.94 -20.63
CA LEU A 162 1.08 -12.58 -20.03
C LEU A 162 0.80 -13.89 -20.75
N ALA A 163 0.68 -14.94 -19.99
CA ALA A 163 0.17 -16.19 -20.54
C ALA A 163 -1.09 -16.61 -19.78
N TYR A 164 -2.20 -16.02 -20.12
CA TYR A 164 -3.51 -16.48 -19.64
C TYR A 164 -4.24 -17.37 -20.64
N SER A 165 -3.67 -17.65 -21.80
CA SER A 165 -4.26 -18.62 -22.71
C SER A 165 -3.83 -20.03 -22.29
N PRO A 166 -4.75 -20.96 -22.05
CA PRO A 166 -4.41 -22.37 -21.82
C PRO A 166 -3.72 -23.00 -23.02
N LEU A 167 -3.67 -22.31 -24.16
CA LEU A 167 -3.05 -22.74 -25.40
C LEU A 167 -1.69 -22.07 -25.69
N GLN A 168 -1.27 -21.11 -24.85
CA GLN A 168 0.02 -20.42 -24.99
C GLN A 168 0.93 -20.71 -23.80
N ALA A 169 2.23 -20.63 -24.01
CA ALA A 169 3.22 -20.84 -22.94
C ALA A 169 3.03 -19.83 -21.81
N ILE A 170 2.87 -20.34 -20.58
CA ILE A 170 2.69 -19.52 -19.39
C ILE A 170 4.00 -18.79 -19.09
N GLY A 171 3.97 -17.47 -19.04
CA GLY A 171 5.10 -16.66 -18.58
C GLY A 171 5.41 -16.96 -17.10
N TRP A 172 6.67 -17.20 -16.76
CA TRP A 172 7.08 -17.53 -15.41
C TRP A 172 6.71 -16.43 -14.38
N ALA A 173 6.62 -15.17 -14.82
CA ALA A 173 6.22 -14.06 -13.97
C ALA A 173 4.79 -14.20 -13.44
N SER A 174 3.85 -14.71 -14.24
CA SER A 174 2.48 -15.00 -13.77
C SER A 174 2.47 -16.08 -12.69
N ILE A 175 3.30 -17.12 -12.83
CA ILE A 175 3.42 -18.17 -11.80
C ILE A 175 3.90 -17.58 -10.47
N PHE A 176 4.87 -16.64 -10.51
CA PHE A 176 5.32 -15.95 -9.30
C PHE A 176 4.23 -15.09 -8.67
N ALA A 177 3.45 -14.36 -9.48
CA ALA A 177 2.32 -13.58 -8.99
C ALA A 177 1.27 -14.48 -8.32
N ASP A 178 0.89 -15.58 -8.98
CA ASP A 178 -0.09 -16.53 -8.46
C ASP A 178 0.38 -17.22 -7.17
N LEU A 179 1.64 -17.63 -7.12
CA LEU A 179 2.24 -18.20 -5.92
C LEU A 179 2.25 -17.19 -4.77
N GLY A 180 2.60 -15.94 -5.04
CA GLY A 180 2.54 -14.85 -4.06
C GLY A 180 1.13 -14.65 -3.53
N GLY A 181 0.13 -14.62 -4.42
CA GLY A 181 -1.29 -14.53 -4.05
C GLY A 181 -1.74 -15.70 -3.17
N LEU A 182 -1.37 -16.93 -3.54
CA LEU A 182 -1.68 -18.12 -2.74
C LEU A 182 -1.06 -18.04 -1.33
N MET A 183 0.19 -17.59 -1.21
CA MET A 183 0.85 -17.42 0.09
C MET A 183 0.11 -16.41 0.97
N VAL A 184 -0.29 -15.27 0.40
CA VAL A 184 -1.10 -14.23 1.09
C VAL A 184 -2.44 -14.80 1.55
N LEU A 185 -3.12 -15.55 0.68
CA LEU A 185 -4.41 -16.19 0.99
C LEU A 185 -4.28 -17.17 2.15
N ILE A 186 -3.31 -18.08 2.10
CA ILE A 186 -3.08 -19.08 3.17
C ILE A 186 -2.78 -18.37 4.50
N ALA A 187 -1.93 -17.35 4.48
CA ALA A 187 -1.60 -16.59 5.68
C ALA A 187 -2.83 -15.89 6.28
N THR A 188 -3.63 -15.25 5.44
CA THR A 188 -4.86 -14.55 5.84
C THR A 188 -5.89 -15.51 6.44
N VAL A 189 -6.11 -16.66 5.80
CA VAL A 189 -6.98 -17.73 6.34
C VAL A 189 -6.45 -18.25 7.68
N GLY A 190 -5.13 -18.41 7.82
CA GLY A 190 -4.51 -18.81 9.08
C GLY A 190 -4.76 -17.81 10.22
N TYR A 191 -4.61 -16.51 9.96
CA TYR A 191 -4.95 -15.44 10.92
C TYR A 191 -6.44 -15.43 11.26
N LEU A 192 -7.31 -15.55 10.27
CA LEU A 192 -8.76 -15.64 10.48
C LEU A 192 -9.12 -16.82 11.37
N ALA A 193 -8.54 -17.99 11.13
CA ALA A 193 -8.75 -19.17 11.98
C ALA A 193 -8.33 -18.91 13.44
N GLY A 194 -7.20 -18.22 13.65
CA GLY A 194 -6.75 -17.83 14.99
C GLY A 194 -7.71 -16.85 15.69
N ILE A 195 -8.28 -15.89 14.97
CA ILE A 195 -9.29 -14.95 15.47
C ILE A 195 -10.59 -15.69 15.81
N VAL A 196 -11.06 -16.56 14.94
CA VAL A 196 -12.27 -17.38 15.19
C VAL A 196 -12.10 -18.26 16.43
N GLN A 197 -10.92 -18.86 16.62
CA GLN A 197 -10.61 -19.62 17.84
C GLN A 197 -10.68 -18.75 19.10
N HIS A 198 -10.21 -17.50 19.04
CA HIS A 198 -10.30 -16.56 20.15
C HIS A 198 -11.75 -16.26 20.53
N PHE A 199 -12.61 -15.91 19.55
CA PHE A 199 -14.03 -15.62 19.80
C PHE A 199 -14.79 -16.83 20.35
N ARG A 200 -14.47 -18.04 19.88
CA ARG A 200 -15.07 -19.27 20.42
C ARG A 200 -14.68 -19.53 21.89
N ALA A 201 -13.48 -19.18 22.27
CA ALA A 201 -12.98 -19.35 23.63
C ALA A 201 -13.50 -18.32 24.64
N ARG A 202 -14.16 -17.24 24.19
CA ARG A 202 -14.73 -16.16 25.02
C ARG A 202 -13.77 -15.60 26.08
N GLN A 203 -12.47 -15.57 25.82
CA GLN A 203 -11.49 -15.03 26.75
C GLN A 203 -11.45 -13.51 26.62
N PRO A 204 -11.52 -12.75 27.75
CA PRO A 204 -11.35 -11.31 27.70
C PRO A 204 -9.91 -10.95 27.35
N LEU A 205 -9.74 -9.81 26.65
CA LEU A 205 -8.41 -9.21 26.44
C LEU A 205 -7.96 -8.50 27.70
N LEU A 206 -6.68 -8.64 28.03
CA LEU A 206 -6.07 -7.81 29.06
C LEU A 206 -5.81 -6.40 28.46
N PRO A 207 -6.01 -5.32 29.26
CA PRO A 207 -5.84 -3.94 28.76
C PRO A 207 -4.47 -3.64 28.16
N ASP A 208 -3.42 -4.23 28.67
CA ASP A 208 -2.03 -4.09 28.23
C ASP A 208 -1.71 -4.89 26.94
N GLN A 209 -2.60 -5.75 26.48
CA GLN A 209 -2.49 -6.43 25.18
C GLN A 209 -3.04 -5.58 24.01
N LEU A 210 -3.77 -4.51 24.31
CA LEU A 210 -4.31 -3.61 23.29
C LEU A 210 -3.26 -2.60 22.83
N LEU A 211 -3.10 -2.51 21.52
CA LEU A 211 -2.37 -1.39 20.92
C LEU A 211 -3.26 -0.14 20.99
N GLY A 212 -2.72 0.95 21.44
CA GLY A 212 -3.44 2.21 21.49
C GLY A 212 -2.58 3.31 22.05
N ASP A 213 -2.91 4.53 21.71
CA ASP A 213 -2.32 5.74 22.25
C ASP A 213 -3.40 6.81 22.39
N ARG A 214 -3.31 7.58 23.47
CA ARG A 214 -4.18 8.73 23.71
C ARG A 214 -3.43 10.06 23.59
N SER A 215 -2.21 10.01 23.09
CA SER A 215 -1.41 11.19 22.79
C SER A 215 -2.10 12.10 21.77
N THR A 216 -1.74 13.37 21.76
CA THR A 216 -2.28 14.35 20.82
C THR A 216 -2.05 13.93 19.36
N PRO A 217 -0.85 13.46 18.93
CA PRO A 217 -0.64 13.02 17.56
C PRO A 217 -1.51 11.82 17.18
N ALA A 218 -1.71 10.84 18.07
CA ALA A 218 -2.57 9.71 17.81
C ALA A 218 -4.03 10.12 17.62
N ARG A 219 -4.55 11.05 18.44
CA ARG A 219 -5.92 11.58 18.29
C ARG A 219 -6.10 12.32 16.98
N TRP A 220 -5.11 13.13 16.57
CA TRP A 220 -5.16 13.85 15.29
C TRP A 220 -5.16 12.89 14.10
N LEU A 221 -4.28 11.89 14.12
CA LEU A 221 -4.23 10.88 13.07
C LEU A 221 -5.53 10.07 12.98
N LEU A 222 -6.10 9.68 14.13
CA LEU A 222 -7.35 8.92 14.15
C LEU A 222 -8.54 9.76 13.64
N ALA A 223 -8.71 10.98 14.16
CA ALA A 223 -9.81 11.85 13.78
C ALA A 223 -9.66 12.36 12.34
N GLY A 224 -8.46 12.80 11.95
CA GLY A 224 -8.16 13.25 10.59
C GLY A 224 -8.30 12.12 9.57
N GLY A 225 -7.81 10.92 9.91
CA GLY A 225 -7.98 9.73 9.09
C GLY A 225 -9.45 9.35 8.88
N LEU A 226 -10.24 9.37 9.95
CA LEU A 226 -11.68 9.10 9.84
C LEU A 226 -12.41 10.12 8.97
N LEU A 227 -12.07 11.41 9.10
CA LEU A 227 -12.63 12.46 8.24
C LEU A 227 -12.25 12.27 6.77
N LEU A 228 -11.00 11.88 6.48
CA LEU A 228 -10.57 11.57 5.12
C LEU A 228 -11.34 10.37 4.55
N VAL A 229 -11.46 9.28 5.29
CA VAL A 229 -12.24 8.10 4.86
C VAL A 229 -13.69 8.48 4.57
N LEU A 230 -14.32 9.28 5.45
CA LEU A 230 -15.69 9.75 5.24
C LEU A 230 -15.80 10.64 3.98
N ALA A 231 -14.86 11.57 3.80
CA ALA A 231 -14.79 12.41 2.61
C ALA A 231 -14.61 11.57 1.33
N GLY A 232 -13.76 10.54 1.39
CA GLY A 232 -13.56 9.58 0.30
C GLY A 232 -14.85 8.83 -0.04
N PHE A 233 -15.59 8.35 0.95
CA PHE A 233 -16.89 7.69 0.72
C PHE A 233 -17.92 8.63 0.09
N VAL A 234 -18.00 9.89 0.54
CA VAL A 234 -18.90 10.88 -0.06
C VAL A 234 -18.51 11.14 -1.51
N HIS A 235 -17.21 11.32 -1.79
CA HIS A 235 -16.72 11.51 -3.16
C HIS A 235 -17.00 10.27 -4.03
N GLY A 236 -16.73 9.06 -3.53
CA GLY A 236 -17.02 7.81 -4.24
C GLY A 236 -18.50 7.60 -4.52
N ALA A 237 -19.35 7.91 -3.56
CA ALA A 237 -20.82 7.83 -3.75
C ALA A 237 -21.31 8.82 -4.81
N TYR A 238 -20.78 10.06 -4.80
CA TYR A 238 -21.07 11.06 -5.84
C TYR A 238 -20.59 10.57 -7.23
N TYR A 239 -19.36 10.06 -7.30
CA TYR A 239 -18.82 9.51 -8.54
C TYR A 239 -19.67 8.35 -9.06
N ALA A 240 -19.97 7.35 -8.23
CA ALA A 240 -20.74 6.17 -8.61
C ALA A 240 -22.19 6.51 -8.98
N GLY A 241 -22.82 7.42 -8.26
CA GLY A 241 -24.23 7.75 -8.45
C GLY A 241 -24.51 8.76 -9.58
N ILE A 242 -23.51 9.56 -9.95
CA ILE A 242 -23.72 10.67 -10.90
C ILE A 242 -22.69 10.63 -12.05
N ASP A 243 -21.40 10.71 -11.73
CA ASP A 243 -20.37 10.92 -12.74
C ASP A 243 -20.12 9.66 -13.60
N LEU A 244 -20.24 8.46 -13.02
CA LEU A 244 -20.06 7.22 -13.75
C LEU A 244 -21.05 7.11 -14.92
N TYR A 245 -22.33 7.35 -14.66
CA TYR A 245 -23.37 7.32 -15.73
C TYR A 245 -23.17 8.38 -16.80
N ARG A 246 -22.73 9.59 -16.39
CA ARG A 246 -22.38 10.66 -17.34
C ARG A 246 -21.21 10.27 -18.22
N HIS A 247 -20.18 9.67 -17.64
CA HIS A 247 -19.00 9.20 -18.36
C HIS A 247 -19.35 8.07 -19.32
N GLU A 248 -20.17 7.09 -18.93
CA GLU A 248 -20.60 6.02 -19.80
C GLU A 248 -21.42 6.51 -21.00
N ALA A 249 -22.33 7.45 -20.76
CA ALA A 249 -23.09 8.08 -21.85
C ALA A 249 -22.20 8.88 -22.81
N ALA A 250 -21.22 9.61 -22.27
CA ALA A 250 -20.25 10.36 -23.05
C ALA A 250 -19.31 9.44 -23.85
N ASP A 251 -18.80 8.35 -23.23
CA ASP A 251 -18.00 7.31 -23.89
C ASP A 251 -18.73 6.77 -25.13
N TYR A 252 -20.00 6.37 -24.97
CA TYR A 252 -20.80 5.85 -26.07
C TYR A 252 -20.97 6.86 -27.19
N THR A 253 -21.28 8.11 -26.83
CA THR A 253 -21.49 9.20 -27.79
C THR A 253 -20.22 9.49 -28.59
N ILE A 254 -19.08 9.66 -27.91
CA ILE A 254 -17.80 9.98 -28.54
C ILE A 254 -17.33 8.82 -29.44
N LEU A 255 -17.41 7.59 -28.97
CA LEU A 255 -17.03 6.40 -29.77
C LEU A 255 -17.92 6.25 -31.02
N SER A 256 -19.22 6.54 -30.91
CA SER A 256 -20.13 6.55 -32.05
C SER A 256 -19.76 7.64 -33.07
N GLN A 257 -19.43 8.85 -32.60
CA GLN A 257 -18.96 9.95 -33.44
C GLN A 257 -17.63 9.62 -34.12
N MET A 258 -16.68 9.02 -33.42
CA MET A 258 -15.41 8.57 -33.98
C MET A 258 -15.63 7.57 -35.11
N SER A 259 -16.52 6.59 -34.89
CA SER A 259 -16.82 5.58 -35.89
C SER A 259 -17.48 6.17 -37.13
N ALA A 260 -18.44 7.07 -36.96
CA ALA A 260 -19.10 7.79 -38.05
C ALA A 260 -18.12 8.68 -38.83
N ALA A 261 -17.24 9.43 -38.12
CA ALA A 261 -16.23 10.26 -38.73
C ALA A 261 -15.21 9.46 -39.56
N ALA A 262 -14.77 8.31 -39.03
CA ALA A 262 -13.87 7.40 -39.74
C ALA A 262 -14.52 6.82 -40.99
N ALA A 263 -15.75 6.33 -40.90
CA ALA A 263 -16.51 5.81 -42.03
C ALA A 263 -16.80 6.87 -43.12
N GLY A 264 -17.08 8.10 -42.69
CA GLY A 264 -17.28 9.25 -43.55
C GLY A 264 -16.00 9.94 -44.06
N GLN A 265 -14.83 9.42 -43.71
CA GLN A 265 -13.52 9.99 -44.07
C GLN A 265 -13.36 11.46 -43.59
N ASN A 266 -14.08 11.86 -42.56
CA ASN A 266 -14.03 13.23 -42.01
C ASN A 266 -12.90 13.33 -40.94
N GLN A 267 -11.71 13.67 -41.42
CA GLN A 267 -10.50 13.75 -40.59
C GLN A 267 -10.60 14.80 -39.48
N ALA A 268 -11.25 15.94 -39.73
CA ALA A 268 -11.37 17.00 -38.72
C ALA A 268 -12.25 16.53 -37.54
N GLN A 269 -13.39 15.91 -37.82
CA GLN A 269 -14.28 15.36 -36.80
C GLN A 269 -13.65 14.19 -36.07
N LEU A 270 -12.90 13.33 -36.77
CA LEU A 270 -12.17 12.23 -36.17
C LEU A 270 -11.14 12.72 -35.12
N ASN A 271 -10.33 13.71 -35.49
CA ASN A 271 -9.34 14.32 -34.61
C ASN A 271 -10.00 14.97 -33.38
N GLN A 272 -11.13 15.64 -33.56
CA GLN A 272 -11.88 16.24 -32.46
C GLN A 272 -12.40 15.15 -31.49
N SER A 273 -13.04 14.10 -32.02
CA SER A 273 -13.56 13.01 -31.19
C SER A 273 -12.46 12.26 -30.43
N LEU A 274 -11.26 12.13 -31.04
CA LEU A 274 -10.09 11.56 -30.35
C LEU A 274 -9.63 12.44 -29.18
N ALA A 275 -9.60 13.76 -29.37
CA ALA A 275 -9.25 14.70 -28.30
C ALA A 275 -10.29 14.64 -27.16
N ASP A 276 -11.57 14.66 -27.49
CA ASP A 276 -12.68 14.58 -26.53
C ASP A 276 -12.64 13.25 -25.73
N TYR A 277 -12.32 12.13 -26.39
CA TYR A 277 -12.13 10.85 -25.72
C TYR A 277 -10.96 10.87 -24.74
N GLY A 278 -9.82 11.42 -25.17
CA GLY A 278 -8.65 11.57 -24.29
C GLY A 278 -8.95 12.41 -23.05
N GLN A 279 -9.68 13.52 -23.21
CA GLN A 279 -10.11 14.37 -22.11
C GLN A 279 -11.07 13.64 -21.15
N LEU A 280 -12.04 12.91 -21.68
CA LEU A 280 -12.99 12.11 -20.89
C LEU A 280 -12.27 11.03 -20.07
N GLN A 281 -11.33 10.30 -20.68
CA GLN A 281 -10.54 9.27 -19.97
C GLN A 281 -9.64 9.89 -18.89
N GLY A 282 -9.08 11.06 -19.13
CA GLY A 282 -8.34 11.83 -18.14
C GLY A 282 -9.20 12.22 -16.94
N ASP A 283 -10.41 12.74 -17.16
CA ASP A 283 -11.34 13.11 -16.10
C ASP A 283 -11.75 11.91 -15.24
N LYS A 284 -12.05 10.76 -15.88
CA LYS A 284 -12.34 9.50 -15.18
C LYS A 284 -11.16 9.07 -14.28
N ALA A 285 -9.95 9.04 -14.83
CA ALA A 285 -8.76 8.59 -14.14
C ALA A 285 -8.46 9.47 -12.91
N VAL A 286 -8.54 10.79 -13.06
CA VAL A 286 -8.30 11.77 -11.98
C VAL A 286 -9.29 11.61 -10.83
N LYS A 287 -10.58 11.45 -11.12
CA LYS A 287 -11.61 11.27 -10.09
C LYS A 287 -11.46 9.96 -9.34
N ILE A 288 -11.13 8.86 -10.03
CA ILE A 288 -10.87 7.56 -9.42
C ILE A 288 -9.61 7.62 -8.55
N ALA A 289 -8.52 8.21 -9.06
CA ALA A 289 -7.29 8.36 -8.29
C ALA A 289 -7.49 9.20 -7.02
N ALA A 290 -8.19 10.33 -7.12
CA ALA A 290 -8.48 11.17 -5.95
C ALA A 290 -9.29 10.40 -4.89
N HIS A 291 -10.33 9.65 -5.30
CA HIS A 291 -11.10 8.81 -4.37
C HIS A 291 -10.20 7.80 -3.66
N ALA A 292 -9.39 7.07 -4.40
CA ALA A 292 -8.49 6.06 -3.84
C ALA A 292 -7.53 6.69 -2.82
N HIS A 293 -6.85 7.77 -3.18
CA HIS A 293 -5.89 8.44 -2.29
C HIS A 293 -6.53 9.00 -1.01
N ILE A 294 -7.73 9.58 -1.09
CA ILE A 294 -8.43 10.09 0.10
C ILE A 294 -8.69 8.94 1.08
N VAL A 295 -9.21 7.81 0.60
CA VAL A 295 -9.54 6.65 1.45
C VAL A 295 -8.27 6.01 2.01
N GLU A 296 -7.28 5.74 1.16
CA GLU A 296 -6.03 5.06 1.56
C GLU A 296 -5.22 5.87 2.57
N PHE A 297 -5.09 7.18 2.37
CA PHE A 297 -4.39 8.04 3.34
C PHE A 297 -5.17 8.16 4.66
N GLY A 298 -6.49 8.15 4.60
CA GLY A 298 -7.31 8.09 5.80
C GLY A 298 -7.07 6.80 6.60
N LEU A 299 -7.05 5.66 5.92
CA LEU A 299 -6.73 4.36 6.54
C LEU A 299 -5.29 4.34 7.09
N LEU A 300 -4.31 4.89 6.34
CA LEU A 300 -2.93 5.00 6.79
C LEU A 300 -2.83 5.82 8.09
N ALA A 301 -3.47 6.98 8.13
CA ALA A 301 -3.47 7.83 9.32
C ALA A 301 -4.08 7.11 10.52
N MET A 302 -5.23 6.46 10.34
CA MET A 302 -5.87 5.68 11.40
C MET A 302 -5.00 4.54 11.91
N LEU A 303 -4.34 3.79 11.02
CA LEU A 303 -3.44 2.70 11.40
C LEU A 303 -2.21 3.23 12.16
N LEU A 304 -1.61 4.31 11.68
CA LEU A 304 -0.44 4.93 12.34
C LEU A 304 -0.78 5.50 13.72
N ALA A 305 -2.04 5.88 13.99
CA ALA A 305 -2.48 6.30 15.31
C ALA A 305 -2.24 5.21 16.37
N PHE A 306 -2.45 3.94 16.02
CA PHE A 306 -2.24 2.82 16.93
C PHE A 306 -0.76 2.50 17.17
N PHE A 307 0.13 2.88 16.25
CA PHE A 307 1.57 2.64 16.37
C PHE A 307 2.34 3.80 16.99
N GLN A 308 1.69 4.93 17.32
CA GLN A 308 2.34 6.11 17.92
C GLN A 308 3.14 5.82 19.21
N PRO A 309 2.72 4.91 20.13
CA PRO A 309 3.50 4.59 21.31
C PRO A 309 4.90 4.03 21.00
N TYR A 310 5.05 3.39 19.84
CA TYR A 310 6.28 2.73 19.41
C TYR A 310 7.17 3.62 18.53
N VAL A 311 6.72 4.82 18.20
CA VAL A 311 7.50 5.79 17.43
C VAL A 311 8.47 6.51 18.39
N GLN A 312 9.76 6.20 18.30
CA GLN A 312 10.83 6.80 19.12
C GLN A 312 11.19 8.20 18.61
N LEU A 313 10.28 9.14 18.79
CA LEU A 313 10.43 10.56 18.50
C LEU A 313 9.88 11.36 19.70
N SER A 314 10.37 12.60 19.89
CA SER A 314 9.76 13.49 20.88
C SER A 314 8.31 13.83 20.50
N GLU A 315 7.45 14.11 21.48
CA GLU A 315 6.03 14.44 21.26
C GLU A 315 5.83 15.62 20.29
N THR A 316 6.76 16.58 20.31
CA THR A 316 6.76 17.71 19.38
C THR A 316 6.98 17.23 17.92
N TRP A 317 7.92 16.33 17.68
CA TRP A 317 8.17 15.78 16.37
C TRP A 317 7.07 14.84 15.89
N LYS A 318 6.50 14.02 16.79
CA LYS A 318 5.33 13.19 16.46
C LYS A 318 4.15 14.06 16.00
N ARG A 319 3.86 15.17 16.69
CA ARG A 319 2.81 16.13 16.28
C ARG A 319 3.09 16.77 14.93
N ARG A 320 4.33 17.21 14.70
CA ARG A 320 4.73 17.80 13.41
C ARG A 320 4.53 16.81 12.27
N TRP A 321 5.01 15.59 12.42
CA TRP A 321 4.88 14.56 11.40
C TRP A 321 3.42 14.11 11.18
N ALA A 322 2.62 14.05 12.23
CA ALA A 322 1.19 13.80 12.10
C ALA A 322 0.49 14.91 11.29
N MET A 323 0.83 16.18 11.54
CA MET A 323 0.32 17.30 10.74
C MET A 323 0.78 17.24 9.28
N VAL A 324 2.07 17.00 9.04
CA VAL A 324 2.63 16.90 7.67
C VAL A 324 1.92 15.78 6.91
N LEU A 325 1.70 14.62 7.54
CA LEU A 325 0.96 13.52 6.94
C LEU A 325 -0.46 13.93 6.57
N LEU A 326 -1.23 14.51 7.51
CA LEU A 326 -2.62 14.90 7.26
C LEU A 326 -2.73 16.03 6.22
N CYS A 327 -1.82 17.00 6.24
CA CYS A 327 -1.77 18.05 5.23
C CYS A 327 -1.47 17.48 3.83
N GLY A 328 -0.48 16.60 3.71
CA GLY A 328 -0.16 15.92 2.45
C GLY A 328 -1.31 15.06 1.95
N SER A 329 -1.94 14.31 2.86
CA SER A 329 -3.11 13.47 2.58
C SER A 329 -4.34 14.23 2.08
N LEU A 330 -4.46 15.51 2.44
CA LEU A 330 -5.51 16.38 1.94
C LEU A 330 -5.10 17.08 0.65
N LEU A 331 -3.85 17.55 0.58
CA LEU A 331 -3.33 18.35 -0.52
C LEU A 331 -3.30 17.55 -1.83
N LEU A 332 -2.76 16.33 -1.81
CA LEU A 332 -2.60 15.50 -3.00
C LEU A 332 -3.94 15.27 -3.72
N PRO A 333 -4.98 14.67 -3.11
CA PRO A 333 -6.21 14.36 -3.83
C PRO A 333 -6.97 15.61 -4.29
N ILE A 334 -6.94 16.70 -3.53
CA ILE A 334 -7.55 17.98 -3.93
C ILE A 334 -6.86 18.52 -5.19
N CYS A 335 -5.53 18.54 -5.21
CA CYS A 335 -4.76 19.06 -6.33
C CYS A 335 -4.86 18.15 -7.56
N VAL A 336 -4.93 16.83 -7.38
CA VAL A 336 -5.23 15.86 -8.45
C VAL A 336 -6.59 16.18 -9.09
N LEU A 337 -7.65 16.41 -8.31
CA LEU A 337 -8.96 16.81 -8.86
C LEU A 337 -8.92 18.13 -9.61
N MET A 338 -8.03 19.06 -9.21
CA MET A 338 -7.90 20.38 -9.85
C MET A 338 -7.00 20.34 -11.10
N GLU A 339 -6.24 19.28 -11.32
CA GLU A 339 -5.26 19.18 -12.40
C GLU A 339 -5.89 19.33 -13.79
N MET A 340 -7.06 18.75 -14.02
CA MET A 340 -7.80 18.86 -15.27
C MET A 340 -8.21 20.30 -15.60
N LYS A 341 -8.36 21.15 -14.58
CA LYS A 341 -8.77 22.55 -14.73
C LYS A 341 -7.59 23.53 -14.80
N PHE A 342 -6.55 23.29 -14.00
CA PHE A 342 -5.43 24.22 -13.80
C PHE A 342 -4.09 23.68 -14.33
N GLY A 343 -4.07 22.45 -14.87
CA GLY A 343 -2.92 21.85 -15.54
C GLY A 343 -1.75 21.54 -14.62
N LEU A 344 -0.55 21.52 -15.18
CA LEU A 344 0.68 21.05 -14.54
C LEU A 344 1.04 21.74 -13.21
N VAL A 345 0.58 22.96 -12.96
CA VAL A 345 0.86 23.65 -11.69
C VAL A 345 0.22 22.92 -10.53
N THR A 346 -1.05 22.50 -10.69
CA THR A 346 -1.73 21.72 -9.64
C THR A 346 -1.22 20.30 -9.53
N GLY A 347 -0.78 19.70 -10.65
CA GLY A 347 -0.05 18.42 -10.65
C GLY A 347 1.22 18.49 -9.79
N GLY A 348 2.05 19.50 -9.98
CA GLY A 348 3.25 19.70 -9.17
C GLY A 348 2.97 19.93 -7.67
N ILE A 349 1.84 20.59 -7.34
CA ILE A 349 1.41 20.74 -5.94
C ILE A 349 0.90 19.40 -5.40
N ALA A 350 0.23 18.58 -6.20
CA ALA A 350 -0.19 17.23 -5.82
C ALA A 350 1.03 16.36 -5.47
N ASP A 351 2.08 16.39 -6.30
CA ASP A 351 3.34 15.67 -6.05
C ASP A 351 3.99 16.09 -4.72
N MET A 352 3.97 17.39 -4.39
CA MET A 352 4.42 17.88 -3.08
C MET A 352 3.57 17.32 -1.94
N GLY A 353 2.26 17.14 -2.13
CA GLY A 353 1.38 16.48 -1.18
C GLY A 353 1.78 15.02 -0.93
N GLY A 354 2.07 14.28 -2.01
CA GLY A 354 2.59 12.90 -1.95
C GLY A 354 3.91 12.82 -1.21
N LEU A 355 4.84 13.72 -1.53
CA LEU A 355 6.14 13.82 -0.85
C LEU A 355 5.98 14.06 0.66
N PHE A 356 5.04 14.89 1.09
CA PHE A 356 4.77 15.13 2.52
C PHE A 356 4.30 13.85 3.22
N VAL A 357 3.42 13.07 2.60
CA VAL A 357 2.97 11.78 3.16
C VAL A 357 4.14 10.80 3.25
N ILE A 358 4.95 10.68 2.19
CA ILE A 358 6.13 9.80 2.15
C ILE A 358 7.12 10.17 3.26
N LEU A 359 7.47 11.45 3.41
CA LEU A 359 8.42 11.91 4.41
C LEU A 359 7.91 11.68 5.84
N ALA A 360 6.61 11.93 6.08
CA ALA A 360 6.00 11.70 7.38
C ALA A 360 5.98 10.20 7.72
N LEU A 361 5.61 9.35 6.76
CA LEU A 361 5.61 7.89 6.92
C LEU A 361 7.02 7.36 7.18
N LEU A 362 8.01 7.83 6.42
CA LEU A 362 9.42 7.47 6.59
C LEU A 362 9.93 7.85 7.99
N ALA A 363 9.62 9.05 8.45
CA ALA A 363 10.02 9.50 9.79
C ALA A 363 9.41 8.64 10.90
N MET A 364 8.12 8.28 10.79
CA MET A 364 7.45 7.40 11.74
C MET A 364 8.01 5.98 11.67
N TRP A 365 8.27 5.45 10.47
CA TRP A 365 8.87 4.13 10.26
C TRP A 365 10.27 4.04 10.89
N ILE A 366 11.13 5.05 10.68
CA ILE A 366 12.44 5.15 11.34
C ILE A 366 12.26 5.20 12.87
N GLY A 367 11.26 5.94 13.38
CA GLY A 367 10.92 5.97 14.79
C GLY A 367 10.59 4.59 15.35
N ILE A 368 9.82 3.77 14.60
CA ILE A 368 9.47 2.39 14.99
C ILE A 368 10.69 1.46 14.88
N LEU A 369 11.53 1.63 13.85
CA LEU A 369 12.77 0.86 13.72
C LEU A 369 13.71 1.05 14.93
N ARG A 370 13.79 2.27 15.45
CA ARG A 370 14.60 2.61 16.63
C ARG A 370 14.03 2.07 17.94
N TYR A 371 12.77 1.66 17.96
CA TYR A 371 12.15 1.10 19.16
C TYR A 371 12.73 -0.28 19.47
N THR A 372 13.40 -0.41 20.64
CA THR A 372 14.06 -1.65 21.05
C THR A 372 13.20 -2.56 21.92
N GLY A 373 12.05 -2.05 22.40
CA GLY A 373 11.11 -2.82 23.22
C GLY A 373 10.28 -3.83 22.43
N SER A 374 9.47 -4.61 23.14
CA SER A 374 8.48 -5.49 22.52
C SER A 374 7.28 -4.70 22.02
N LEU A 375 6.84 -4.97 20.80
CA LEU A 375 5.56 -4.44 20.30
C LEU A 375 4.35 -5.22 20.83
N ASP A 376 4.57 -6.32 21.57
CA ASP A 376 3.51 -7.17 22.12
C ASP A 376 2.96 -6.63 23.46
N ALA A 377 3.63 -5.67 24.06
CA ALA A 377 3.22 -4.99 25.28
C ALA A 377 3.23 -3.46 25.08
N MET A 378 2.41 -2.75 25.85
CA MET A 378 2.49 -1.28 25.89
C MET A 378 3.84 -0.83 26.43
N PRO A 379 4.46 0.23 25.87
CA PRO A 379 5.71 0.76 26.39
C PRO A 379 5.54 1.17 27.86
N SER A 380 6.43 0.69 28.73
CA SER A 380 6.49 1.12 30.13
C SER A 380 6.84 2.62 30.15
N GLY A 381 5.92 3.47 30.57
CA GLY A 381 6.11 4.93 30.64
C GLY A 381 5.04 5.76 29.95
N VAL A 382 4.13 5.18 29.20
CA VAL A 382 2.92 5.89 28.76
C VAL A 382 1.97 5.98 29.95
N GLN A 383 2.16 7.04 30.78
CA GLN A 383 1.22 7.34 31.85
C GLN A 383 -0.15 7.66 31.24
N ARG A 384 -1.19 7.01 31.77
CA ARG A 384 -2.60 7.15 31.40
C ARG A 384 -3.15 8.55 31.64
#